data_7624243f0115c15191756b1ca21f6147
#
_entry.id   7624243f0115c15191756b1ca21f6147
#
_cell.length_a   1.000
_cell.length_b   1.000
_cell.length_c   1.000
_cell.angle_alpha   90.00
_cell.angle_beta   90.00
_cell.angle_gamma   90.00
#
_symmetry.space_group_name_H-M   'P 1'
#
loop_
_entity.id
_entity.type
_entity.pdbx_description
1 polymer ?
#
loop_
_entity_poly.entity_id
_entity_poly.type
_entity_poly.pdbx_seq_one_letter_code
_entity_poly.pdbx_strand_id
1 'polypeptide(L)'
;GIIVDSKILNGSIGIGGEIGHFSIDRNGVECTCGNKGCLERYASTKALIKKVKETFEEEDFTGEDIFDEINKDNRKMKTIVDEWIEDLAKGLTSLVHIFNPEIIIVGGAISVQEENFINPLRKKILEKVMPKFSENLIIERAILENDAGLIGAIYNLNT
;
A
#
# COMPACT_ATOMS: atom_id res chain seq x y z
N GLY A 1 -0.53 -7.87 6.77
CA GLY A 1 0.04 -8.74 7.83
C GLY A 1 1.46 -8.35 8.18
N ILE A 2 1.88 -8.67 9.40
CA ILE A 2 3.22 -8.43 9.91
C ILE A 2 3.77 -9.78 10.38
N ILE A 3 5.01 -10.11 9.99
CA ILE A 3 5.69 -11.34 10.38
C ILE A 3 6.91 -10.96 11.24
N VAL A 4 7.01 -11.53 12.44
CA VAL A 4 8.12 -11.36 13.37
C VAL A 4 8.57 -12.76 13.82
N ASP A 5 9.87 -13.05 13.75
CA ASP A 5 10.44 -14.36 14.11
C ASP A 5 9.72 -15.54 13.41
N SER A 6 9.44 -15.39 12.11
CA SER A 6 8.71 -16.38 11.28
C SER A 6 7.27 -16.65 11.74
N LYS A 7 6.67 -15.78 12.56
CA LYS A 7 5.29 -15.91 13.02
C LYS A 7 4.47 -14.69 12.67
N ILE A 8 3.20 -14.91 12.32
CA ILE A 8 2.25 -13.82 12.10
C ILE A 8 2.01 -13.09 13.42
N LEU A 9 2.09 -11.76 13.40
CA LEU A 9 1.73 -10.90 14.52
C LEU A 9 0.20 -10.87 14.66
N ASN A 10 -0.33 -11.79 15.47
CA ASN A 10 -1.78 -11.90 15.68
C ASN A 10 -2.35 -10.83 16.63
N GLY A 11 -1.52 -10.27 17.52
CA GLY A 11 -2.02 -9.43 18.60
C GLY A 11 -2.85 -10.23 19.63
N SER A 12 -3.50 -9.53 20.56
CA SER A 12 -4.23 -10.15 21.68
C SER A 12 -5.51 -10.88 21.28
N ILE A 13 -6.14 -10.49 20.18
CA ILE A 13 -7.44 -11.02 19.73
C ILE A 13 -7.43 -11.45 18.25
N GLY A 14 -6.25 -11.69 17.68
CA GLY A 14 -6.12 -12.21 16.32
C GLY A 14 -6.24 -11.19 15.18
N ILE A 15 -6.29 -9.89 15.48
CA ILE A 15 -6.42 -8.81 14.47
C ILE A 15 -5.19 -7.88 14.42
N GLY A 16 -4.04 -8.39 14.84
CA GLY A 16 -2.79 -7.62 14.75
C GLY A 16 -2.41 -7.30 13.30
N GLY A 17 -1.82 -6.13 13.08
CA GLY A 17 -1.34 -5.75 11.77
C GLY A 17 -2.36 -5.05 10.86
N GLU A 18 -3.45 -4.52 11.42
CA GLU A 18 -4.45 -3.69 10.71
C GLU A 18 -3.88 -2.29 10.41
N ILE A 19 -2.80 -2.28 9.63
CA ILE A 19 -2.02 -1.06 9.30
C ILE A 19 -2.82 -0.01 8.51
N GLY A 20 -3.87 -0.41 7.82
CA GLY A 20 -4.75 0.51 7.11
C GLY A 20 -5.50 1.47 8.03
N HIS A 21 -5.66 1.12 9.32
CA HIS A 21 -6.48 1.87 10.26
C HIS A 21 -5.71 2.80 11.21
N PHE A 22 -4.39 2.92 11.09
CA PHE A 22 -3.72 4.02 11.78
C PHE A 22 -3.90 5.34 11.02
N SER A 23 -4.04 6.45 11.77
CA SER A 23 -4.29 7.76 11.18
C SER A 23 -2.99 8.41 10.70
N ILE A 24 -3.00 8.89 9.45
CA ILE A 24 -1.95 9.71 8.84
C ILE A 24 -2.34 11.20 8.77
N ASP A 25 -3.61 11.51 9.06
CA ASP A 25 -4.15 12.86 9.06
C ASP A 25 -5.20 13.02 10.18
N ARG A 26 -4.87 13.76 11.23
CA ARG A 26 -5.76 13.98 12.38
C ARG A 26 -7.09 14.65 12.04
N ASN A 27 -7.13 15.45 10.96
CA ASN A 27 -8.29 16.19 10.49
C ASN A 27 -8.89 15.54 9.22
N GLY A 28 -8.45 14.33 8.88
CA GLY A 28 -8.78 13.67 7.65
C GLY A 28 -10.19 13.09 7.58
N VAL A 29 -10.47 12.40 6.49
CA VAL A 29 -11.78 11.83 6.21
C VAL A 29 -12.17 10.73 7.20
N GLU A 30 -13.47 10.57 7.44
CA GLU A 30 -14.00 9.52 8.30
C GLU A 30 -13.74 8.14 7.72
N CYS A 31 -13.37 7.19 8.58
CA CYS A 31 -13.15 5.80 8.25
C CYS A 31 -14.29 4.93 8.83
N THR A 32 -14.58 3.83 8.15
CA THR A 32 -15.58 2.84 8.60
C THR A 32 -15.26 2.20 9.95
N CYS A 33 -13.99 2.25 10.38
CA CYS A 33 -13.57 1.78 11.71
C CYS A 33 -13.97 2.74 12.86
N GLY A 34 -14.57 3.88 12.57
CA GLY A 34 -14.96 4.90 13.55
C GLY A 34 -13.91 5.99 13.80
N ASN A 35 -12.70 5.86 13.23
CA ASN A 35 -11.64 6.85 13.34
C ASN A 35 -11.63 7.80 12.12
N LYS A 36 -10.72 8.80 12.14
CA LYS A 36 -10.48 9.74 11.02
C LYS A 36 -9.06 9.62 10.51
N GLY A 37 -8.89 9.91 9.22
CA GLY A 37 -7.56 10.00 8.60
C GLY A 37 -6.82 8.68 8.45
N CYS A 38 -7.50 7.54 8.51
CA CYS A 38 -6.88 6.23 8.35
C CYS A 38 -6.16 6.10 7.00
N LEU A 39 -4.99 5.50 7.00
CA LEU A 39 -4.17 5.28 5.81
C LEU A 39 -4.97 4.65 4.65
N GLU A 40 -5.84 3.69 4.92
CA GLU A 40 -6.69 3.03 3.93
C GLU A 40 -7.53 4.02 3.11
N ARG A 41 -7.98 5.13 3.74
CA ARG A 41 -8.83 6.14 3.09
C ARG A 41 -8.09 6.97 2.04
N TYR A 42 -6.76 6.94 2.05
CA TYR A 42 -5.88 7.68 1.15
C TYR A 42 -5.08 6.75 0.24
N ALA A 43 -4.59 5.63 0.76
CA ALA A 43 -3.60 4.79 0.12
C ALA A 43 -4.13 3.44 -0.40
N SER A 44 -5.41 3.12 -0.21
CA SER A 44 -5.98 1.91 -0.83
C SER A 44 -6.24 2.11 -2.32
N THR A 45 -6.29 1.00 -3.08
CA THR A 45 -6.71 1.02 -4.50
C THR A 45 -8.11 1.64 -4.66
N LYS A 46 -9.02 1.38 -3.71
CA LYS A 46 -10.35 2.00 -3.71
C LYS A 46 -10.29 3.52 -3.56
N ALA A 47 -9.38 4.03 -2.73
CA ALA A 47 -9.18 5.46 -2.57
C ALA A 47 -8.62 6.11 -3.85
N LEU A 48 -7.67 5.45 -4.52
CA LEU A 48 -7.14 5.88 -5.82
C LEU A 48 -8.25 5.96 -6.87
N ILE A 49 -9.00 4.87 -7.07
CA ILE A 49 -10.09 4.81 -8.05
C ILE A 49 -11.13 5.89 -7.77
N LYS A 50 -11.51 6.06 -6.50
CA LYS A 50 -12.46 7.11 -6.09
C LYS A 50 -11.95 8.49 -6.47
N LYS A 51 -10.69 8.82 -6.17
CA LYS A 51 -10.08 10.12 -6.49
C LYS A 51 -10.05 10.38 -8.01
N VAL A 52 -9.75 9.34 -8.81
CA VAL A 52 -9.77 9.43 -10.28
C VAL A 52 -11.19 9.72 -10.78
N LYS A 53 -12.19 8.95 -10.34
CA LYS A 53 -13.60 9.13 -10.72
C LYS A 53 -14.09 10.54 -10.43
N GLU A 54 -13.82 11.04 -9.23
CA GLU A 54 -14.19 12.41 -8.82
C GLU A 54 -13.47 13.48 -9.65
N THR A 55 -12.23 13.20 -10.09
CA THR A 55 -11.40 14.18 -10.84
C THR A 55 -11.75 14.26 -12.31
N PHE A 56 -12.15 13.13 -12.91
CA PHE A 56 -12.49 13.03 -14.34
C PHE A 56 -14.00 13.02 -14.61
N GLU A 57 -14.82 13.02 -13.55
CA GLU A 57 -16.29 12.94 -13.63
C GLU A 57 -16.77 11.70 -14.42
N GLU A 58 -16.05 10.60 -14.32
CA GLU A 58 -16.27 9.35 -15.03
C GLU A 58 -16.31 8.17 -14.04
N GLU A 59 -17.33 7.31 -14.17
CA GLU A 59 -17.59 6.26 -13.19
C GLU A 59 -16.93 4.90 -13.48
N ASP A 60 -16.45 4.67 -14.70
CA ASP A 60 -16.04 3.33 -15.14
C ASP A 60 -14.53 3.02 -15.04
N PHE A 61 -13.74 3.89 -14.38
CA PHE A 61 -12.32 3.62 -14.18
C PHE A 61 -12.08 2.43 -13.25
N THR A 62 -11.26 1.50 -13.72
CA THR A 62 -10.63 0.42 -12.94
C THR A 62 -9.19 0.78 -12.57
N GLY A 63 -8.54 -0.05 -11.72
CA GLY A 63 -7.11 0.14 -11.44
C GLY A 63 -6.23 -0.02 -12.69
N GLU A 64 -6.59 -0.88 -13.62
CA GLU A 64 -5.88 -1.11 -14.87
C GLU A 64 -5.98 0.11 -15.80
N ASP A 65 -7.19 0.63 -16.02
CA ASP A 65 -7.43 1.81 -16.86
C ASP A 65 -6.61 3.03 -16.41
N ILE A 66 -6.43 3.20 -15.09
CA ILE A 66 -5.62 4.28 -14.52
C ILE A 66 -4.17 4.22 -15.01
N PHE A 67 -3.56 3.04 -14.98
CA PHE A 67 -2.17 2.87 -15.41
C PHE A 67 -2.03 2.87 -16.92
N ASP A 68 -3.05 2.44 -17.67
CA ASP A 68 -3.10 2.58 -19.12
C ASP A 68 -3.12 4.05 -19.54
N GLU A 69 -3.86 4.91 -18.83
CA GLU A 69 -3.86 6.35 -19.08
C GLU A 69 -2.50 7.00 -18.77
N ILE A 70 -1.78 6.52 -17.75
CA ILE A 70 -0.40 6.98 -17.48
C ILE A 70 0.51 6.62 -18.65
N ASN A 71 0.39 5.42 -19.18
CA ASN A 71 1.18 4.95 -20.34
C ASN A 71 0.88 5.75 -21.62
N LYS A 72 -0.29 6.41 -21.72
CA LYS A 72 -0.66 7.36 -22.78
C LYS A 72 -0.21 8.80 -22.49
N ASP A 73 0.66 9.01 -21.52
CA ASP A 73 1.18 10.33 -21.08
C ASP A 73 0.12 11.29 -20.51
N ASN A 74 -0.93 10.75 -19.88
CA ASN A 74 -1.93 11.54 -19.17
C ASN A 74 -1.34 12.15 -17.89
N ARG A 75 -0.90 13.41 -17.97
CA ARG A 75 -0.21 14.10 -16.86
C ARG A 75 -1.10 14.29 -15.63
N LYS A 76 -2.41 14.53 -15.81
CA LYS A 76 -3.35 14.69 -14.71
C LYS A 76 -3.50 13.38 -13.94
N MET A 77 -3.62 12.26 -14.66
CA MET A 77 -3.66 10.92 -14.08
C MET A 77 -2.37 10.61 -13.30
N LYS A 78 -1.23 10.91 -13.89
CA LYS A 78 0.08 10.72 -13.26
C LYS A 78 0.19 11.49 -11.94
N THR A 79 -0.26 12.75 -11.90
CA THR A 79 -0.26 13.54 -10.67
C THR A 79 -1.09 12.89 -9.57
N ILE A 80 -2.28 12.36 -9.89
CA ILE A 80 -3.14 11.69 -8.91
C ILE A 80 -2.46 10.43 -8.35
N VAL A 81 -1.84 9.64 -9.23
CA VAL A 81 -1.12 8.42 -8.81
C VAL A 81 0.11 8.77 -7.98
N ASP A 82 0.87 9.81 -8.34
CA ASP A 82 2.04 10.27 -7.57
C ASP A 82 1.66 10.74 -6.16
N GLU A 83 0.52 11.41 -5.98
CA GLU A 83 -0.02 11.81 -4.68
C GLU A 83 -0.49 10.61 -3.86
N TRP A 84 -1.15 9.65 -4.50
CA TRP A 84 -1.57 8.40 -3.87
C TRP A 84 -0.37 7.57 -3.40
N ILE A 85 0.70 7.47 -4.21
CA ILE A 85 1.96 6.81 -3.82
C ILE A 85 2.61 7.55 -2.65
N GLU A 86 2.53 8.89 -2.62
CA GLU A 86 3.07 9.70 -1.52
C GLU A 86 2.39 9.39 -0.19
N ASP A 87 1.06 9.24 -0.17
CA ASP A 87 0.32 8.90 1.04
C ASP A 87 0.62 7.47 1.51
N LEU A 88 0.75 6.52 0.57
CA LEU A 88 1.18 5.16 0.87
C LEU A 88 2.61 5.15 1.45
N ALA A 89 3.52 5.88 0.84
CA ALA A 89 4.91 5.98 1.31
C ALA A 89 5.01 6.57 2.72
N LYS A 90 4.20 7.57 3.08
CA LYS A 90 4.13 8.11 4.45
C LYS A 90 3.75 7.04 5.47
N GLY A 91 2.71 6.27 5.16
CA GLY A 91 2.27 5.18 6.02
C GLY A 91 3.34 4.11 6.19
N LEU A 92 3.92 3.64 5.08
CA LEU A 92 4.95 2.61 5.12
C LEU A 92 6.24 3.09 5.80
N THR A 93 6.63 4.35 5.62
CA THR A 93 7.76 4.95 6.35
C THR A 93 7.57 4.87 7.88
N SER A 94 6.35 5.15 8.37
CA SER A 94 6.04 5.03 9.79
C SER A 94 6.20 3.59 10.29
N LEU A 95 5.76 2.61 9.49
CA LEU A 95 5.93 1.18 9.83
C LEU A 95 7.41 0.76 9.82
N VAL A 96 8.21 1.28 8.89
CA VAL A 96 9.66 1.04 8.88
C VAL A 96 10.29 1.53 10.19
N HIS A 97 9.95 2.72 10.64
CA HIS A 97 10.48 3.26 11.90
C HIS A 97 10.00 2.52 13.16
N ILE A 98 8.81 1.88 13.12
CA ILE A 98 8.26 1.12 14.25
C ILE A 98 8.82 -0.30 14.29
N PHE A 99 8.86 -0.99 13.15
CA PHE A 99 9.15 -2.43 13.10
C PHE A 99 10.56 -2.76 12.59
N ASN A 100 11.23 -1.81 11.94
CA ASN A 100 12.53 -2.03 11.28
C ASN A 100 12.55 -3.33 10.46
N PRO A 101 11.63 -3.50 9.50
CA PRO A 101 11.50 -4.76 8.77
C PRO A 101 12.70 -4.95 7.81
N GLU A 102 13.06 -6.20 7.58
CA GLU A 102 14.00 -6.60 6.54
C GLU A 102 13.41 -6.38 5.15
N ILE A 103 12.12 -6.69 4.98
CA ILE A 103 11.42 -6.61 3.71
C ILE A 103 9.98 -6.09 3.86
N ILE A 104 9.56 -5.28 2.89
CA ILE A 104 8.16 -4.92 2.66
C ILE A 104 7.74 -5.56 1.34
N ILE A 105 6.72 -6.42 1.39
CA ILE A 105 6.13 -7.06 0.22
C ILE A 105 4.83 -6.34 -0.14
N VAL A 106 4.77 -5.78 -1.34
CA VAL A 106 3.59 -5.07 -1.86
C VAL A 106 2.81 -5.99 -2.78
N GLY A 107 1.59 -6.34 -2.37
CA GLY A 107 0.69 -7.20 -3.13
C GLY A 107 -0.57 -6.48 -3.62
N GLY A 108 -1.41 -7.24 -4.32
CA GLY A 108 -2.65 -6.77 -4.93
C GLY A 108 -2.54 -6.56 -6.43
N ALA A 109 -3.68 -6.47 -7.14
CA ALA A 109 -3.73 -6.46 -8.61
C ALA A 109 -2.87 -5.37 -9.26
N ILE A 110 -2.79 -4.18 -8.65
CA ILE A 110 -1.99 -3.07 -9.21
C ILE A 110 -0.48 -3.18 -8.91
N SER A 111 -0.03 -4.13 -8.09
CA SER A 111 1.40 -4.29 -7.78
C SER A 111 2.24 -4.78 -8.96
N VAL A 112 1.60 -5.23 -10.04
CA VAL A 112 2.26 -5.59 -11.31
C VAL A 112 2.86 -4.36 -12.03
N GLN A 113 2.46 -3.15 -11.66
CA GLN A 113 2.90 -1.88 -12.24
C GLN A 113 4.27 -1.47 -11.69
N GLU A 114 5.33 -2.14 -12.14
CA GLU A 114 6.68 -1.94 -11.62
C GLU A 114 7.15 -0.49 -11.80
N GLU A 115 7.12 0.03 -13.03
CA GLU A 115 7.66 1.35 -13.37
C GLU A 115 6.80 2.52 -12.83
N ASN A 116 5.49 2.36 -12.86
CA ASN A 116 4.56 3.44 -12.51
C ASN A 116 4.08 3.40 -11.05
N PHE A 117 4.41 2.34 -10.30
CA PHE A 117 3.99 2.19 -8.91
C PHE A 117 5.13 1.71 -7.98
N ILE A 118 5.67 0.49 -8.19
CA ILE A 118 6.61 -0.10 -7.23
C ILE A 118 7.92 0.70 -7.14
N ASN A 119 8.51 1.05 -8.28
CA ASN A 119 9.76 1.82 -8.31
C ASN A 119 9.61 3.22 -7.72
N PRO A 120 8.57 4.02 -8.04
CA PRO A 120 8.29 5.29 -7.37
C PRO A 120 8.04 5.14 -5.87
N LEU A 121 7.28 4.11 -5.44
CA LEU A 121 7.00 3.84 -4.03
C LEU A 121 8.30 3.52 -3.26
N ARG A 122 9.12 2.61 -3.80
CA ARG A 122 10.43 2.26 -3.23
C ARG A 122 11.30 3.49 -3.04
N LYS A 123 11.43 4.31 -4.08
CA LYS A 123 12.18 5.56 -4.03
C LYS A 123 11.68 6.48 -2.92
N LYS A 124 10.37 6.76 -2.87
CA LYS A 124 9.77 7.66 -1.88
C LYS A 124 9.96 7.17 -0.43
N ILE A 125 9.87 5.86 -0.18
CA ILE A 125 10.11 5.30 1.16
C ILE A 125 11.58 5.47 1.55
N LEU A 126 12.53 5.08 0.67
CA LEU A 126 13.96 5.18 0.94
C LEU A 126 14.44 6.62 1.16
N GLU A 127 13.80 7.60 0.52
CA GLU A 127 14.07 9.03 0.74
C GLU A 127 13.52 9.57 2.07
N LYS A 128 12.50 8.92 2.65
CA LYS A 128 11.81 9.38 3.86
C LYS A 128 12.29 8.69 5.15
N VAL A 129 12.79 7.49 5.06
CA VAL A 129 13.30 6.78 6.25
C VAL A 129 14.65 7.36 6.68
N MET A 130 14.94 7.26 7.99
CA MET A 130 16.27 7.65 8.48
C MET A 130 17.35 6.79 7.80
N PRO A 131 18.52 7.35 7.45
CA PRO A 131 19.53 6.67 6.60
C PRO A 131 19.90 5.25 7.07
N LYS A 132 19.95 5.02 8.38
CA LYS A 132 20.28 3.71 8.95
C LYS A 132 19.26 2.61 8.60
N PHE A 133 17.98 2.98 8.45
CA PHE A 133 16.92 2.03 8.06
C PHE A 133 16.97 1.67 6.58
N SER A 134 17.45 2.58 5.72
CA SER A 134 17.50 2.33 4.28
C SER A 134 18.64 1.38 3.84
N GLU A 135 19.64 1.15 4.68
CA GLU A 135 20.82 0.36 4.31
C GLU A 135 20.48 -1.10 3.93
N ASN A 136 19.49 -1.69 4.57
CA ASN A 136 19.13 -3.10 4.37
C ASN A 136 17.64 -3.32 4.06
N LEU A 137 16.85 -2.26 3.94
CA LEU A 137 15.41 -2.38 3.66
C LEU A 137 15.16 -2.80 2.22
N ILE A 138 14.50 -3.92 2.05
CA ILE A 138 14.05 -4.44 0.77
C ILE A 138 12.57 -4.08 0.58
N ILE A 139 12.19 -3.58 -0.60
CA ILE A 139 10.80 -3.29 -0.95
C ILE A 139 10.52 -3.95 -2.29
N GLU A 140 9.69 -4.98 -2.29
CA GLU A 140 9.44 -5.82 -3.45
C GLU A 140 7.95 -6.05 -3.70
N ARG A 141 7.60 -6.35 -4.94
CA ARG A 141 6.25 -6.80 -5.26
C ARG A 141 6.05 -8.28 -4.86
N ALA A 142 4.84 -8.63 -4.52
CA ALA A 142 4.46 -10.04 -4.31
C ALA A 142 4.55 -10.82 -5.62
N ILE A 143 5.23 -11.97 -5.60
CA ILE A 143 5.40 -12.84 -6.78
C ILE A 143 4.16 -13.71 -7.01
N LEU A 144 3.47 -14.10 -5.93
CA LEU A 144 2.33 -15.02 -5.99
C LEU A 144 1.02 -14.34 -6.41
N GLU A 145 1.00 -13.03 -6.54
CA GLU A 145 -0.17 -12.24 -6.97
C GLU A 145 -1.49 -12.72 -6.31
N ASN A 146 -2.49 -13.10 -7.11
CA ASN A 146 -3.78 -13.58 -6.62
C ASN A 146 -3.72 -14.99 -5.99
N ASP A 147 -2.69 -15.78 -6.28
CA ASP A 147 -2.53 -17.14 -5.75
C ASP A 147 -2.03 -17.14 -4.30
N ALA A 148 -1.50 -16.02 -3.80
CA ALA A 148 -0.99 -15.92 -2.45
C ALA A 148 -2.01 -16.35 -1.37
N GLY A 149 -3.28 -15.97 -1.55
CA GLY A 149 -4.36 -16.33 -0.64
C GLY A 149 -4.66 -17.82 -0.63
N LEU A 150 -4.70 -18.47 -1.81
CA LEU A 150 -4.94 -19.89 -1.95
C LEU A 150 -3.80 -20.73 -1.38
N ILE A 151 -2.56 -20.35 -1.68
CA ILE A 151 -1.36 -21.02 -1.19
C ILE A 151 -1.27 -20.86 0.35
N GLY A 152 -1.54 -19.67 0.87
CA GLY A 152 -1.55 -19.41 2.30
C GLY A 152 -2.63 -20.20 3.05
N ALA A 153 -3.82 -20.35 2.48
CA ALA A 153 -4.89 -21.15 3.06
C ALA A 153 -4.50 -22.64 3.13
N ILE A 154 -3.91 -23.19 2.07
CA ILE A 154 -3.44 -24.58 2.04
C ILE A 154 -2.31 -24.80 3.05
N TYR A 155 -1.38 -23.84 3.15
CA TYR A 155 -0.28 -23.91 4.12
C TYR A 155 -0.79 -23.96 5.55
N ASN A 156 -1.77 -23.11 5.91
CA ASN A 156 -2.35 -23.08 7.26
C ASN A 156 -3.14 -24.35 7.62
N LEU A 157 -3.63 -25.12 6.64
CA LEU A 157 -4.30 -26.40 6.91
C LEU A 157 -3.33 -27.52 7.27
N ASN A 158 -2.03 -27.36 6.96
CA ASN A 158 -0.98 -28.35 7.18
C ASN A 158 -0.05 -28.05 8.37
N THR A 159 -0.32 -26.95 9.08
CA THR A 159 0.43 -26.54 10.27
C THR A 159 -0.47 -26.57 11.52
#